data_47adbcaeca1d5815864bacaa635a7fdf
#
_entry.id   47adbcaeca1d5815864bacaa635a7fdf
#
_cell.length_a   1.000
_cell.length_b   1.000
_cell.length_c   1.000
_cell.angle_alpha   90.00
_cell.angle_beta   90.00
_cell.angle_gamma   90.00
#
_symmetry.space_group_name_H-M   'P 1'
#
loop_
_entity.id
_entity.type
_entity.pdbx_description
1 polymer ?
#
loop_
_entity_poly.entity_id
_entity_poly.type
_entity_poly.pdbx_seq_one_letter_code
_entity_poly.pdbx_strand_id
1 'polypeptide(L)'
;MSAGLLVRGLNAGYGAIRVLEGIDLEAPPGELTVVVGPNGAGKTTLLRALSGLIPRGGEVTFDGAPLPENPAAIVSRGLAQVPEGRQLFPHMSVRENLELGGYLLARGERAARLARAFEFFPKLAERREQLAGTMSGGEQQMLAVGRALMGKPRLLMLDEPSLGLAPKMVDELLAIVRRIHDDGVTILLVEQNVAKALAIAQGAFVIERGAVVMKGAAGNLLNSEQLRAAYLGATVVRQTGRNSPSGSG
;
A
#
# COMPACT_ATOMS: atom_id res chain seq x y z
N MET A 1 20.49 -10.18 -2.76
CA MET A 1 19.72 -9.52 -3.83
C MET A 1 18.27 -9.59 -3.47
N SER A 2 17.65 -8.47 -3.17
CA SER A 2 16.24 -8.37 -2.87
C SER A 2 15.48 -8.53 -4.16
N ALA A 3 14.52 -9.40 -4.19
CA ALA A 3 13.70 -9.65 -5.33
C ALA A 3 12.41 -8.86 -5.23
N GLY A 4 11.81 -8.57 -6.36
CA GLY A 4 10.57 -7.85 -6.46
C GLY A 4 9.42 -8.75 -6.84
N LEU A 5 8.27 -8.12 -6.91
CA LEU A 5 7.07 -8.71 -7.48
C LEU A 5 7.01 -8.37 -8.98
N LEU A 6 6.82 -9.38 -9.81
CA LEU A 6 6.56 -9.22 -11.23
C LEU A 6 5.24 -9.90 -11.58
N VAL A 7 4.38 -9.18 -12.27
CA VAL A 7 3.05 -9.61 -12.69
C VAL A 7 2.95 -9.45 -14.20
N ARG A 8 2.55 -10.51 -14.91
CA ARG A 8 2.38 -10.54 -16.36
C ARG A 8 1.02 -11.11 -16.73
N GLY A 9 0.24 -10.31 -17.45
CA GLY A 9 -1.06 -10.72 -17.98
C GLY A 9 -2.04 -11.20 -16.92
N LEU A 10 -2.01 -10.64 -15.71
CA LEU A 10 -2.86 -11.09 -14.60
C LEU A 10 -4.33 -10.80 -14.90
N ASN A 11 -5.13 -11.85 -14.77
CA ASN A 11 -6.58 -11.81 -14.85
C ASN A 11 -7.16 -12.28 -13.52
N ALA A 12 -8.15 -11.59 -12.97
CA ALA A 12 -8.82 -11.98 -11.74
C ALA A 12 -10.24 -11.43 -11.66
N GLY A 13 -11.07 -12.05 -10.83
CA GLY A 13 -12.45 -11.63 -10.64
C GLY A 13 -13.20 -12.49 -9.63
N TYR A 14 -14.52 -12.37 -9.62
CA TYR A 14 -15.39 -13.04 -8.67
C TYR A 14 -16.45 -13.87 -9.42
N GLY A 15 -16.36 -15.20 -9.31
CA GLY A 15 -17.23 -16.10 -10.06
C GLY A 15 -17.09 -15.87 -11.57
N ALA A 16 -18.17 -15.53 -12.25
CA ALA A 16 -18.18 -15.24 -13.69
C ALA A 16 -17.77 -13.80 -14.04
N ILE A 17 -17.64 -12.92 -13.05
CA ILE A 17 -17.33 -11.50 -13.27
C ILE A 17 -15.82 -11.32 -13.29
N ARG A 18 -15.26 -11.00 -14.47
CA ARG A 18 -13.87 -10.58 -14.60
C ARG A 18 -13.73 -9.10 -14.21
N VAL A 19 -12.80 -8.80 -13.31
CA VAL A 19 -12.54 -7.45 -12.80
C VAL A 19 -11.21 -6.93 -13.32
N LEU A 20 -10.20 -7.81 -13.44
CA LEU A 20 -8.88 -7.46 -13.96
C LEU A 20 -8.60 -8.20 -15.25
N GLU A 21 -8.07 -7.50 -16.24
CA GLU A 21 -7.78 -8.02 -17.58
C GLU A 21 -6.36 -7.65 -18.00
N GLY A 22 -5.48 -8.67 -18.07
CA GLY A 22 -4.14 -8.53 -18.61
C GLY A 22 -3.26 -7.53 -17.84
N ILE A 23 -3.32 -7.49 -16.52
CA ILE A 23 -2.52 -6.56 -15.72
C ILE A 23 -1.04 -6.95 -15.79
N ASP A 24 -0.23 -6.03 -16.25
CA ASP A 24 1.24 -6.04 -16.15
C ASP A 24 1.68 -5.02 -15.11
N LEU A 25 2.38 -5.48 -14.08
CA LEU A 25 2.86 -4.65 -12.97
C LEU A 25 4.20 -5.19 -12.46
N GLU A 26 5.04 -4.30 -11.99
CA GLU A 26 6.25 -4.64 -11.26
C GLU A 26 6.39 -3.79 -10.00
N ALA A 27 6.85 -4.40 -8.93
CA ALA A 27 7.30 -3.72 -7.73
C ALA A 27 8.75 -4.16 -7.48
N PRO A 28 9.74 -3.36 -7.94
CA PRO A 28 11.14 -3.69 -7.79
C PRO A 28 11.55 -3.84 -6.32
N PRO A 29 12.58 -4.64 -6.04
CA PRO A 29 13.04 -4.87 -4.67
C PRO A 29 13.48 -3.57 -3.99
N GLY A 30 12.99 -3.34 -2.77
CA GLY A 30 13.35 -2.17 -2.00
C GLY A 30 12.77 -0.87 -2.54
N GLU A 31 11.78 -0.92 -3.44
CA GLU A 31 11.05 0.25 -3.92
C GLU A 31 9.66 0.35 -3.30
N LEU A 32 9.15 1.57 -3.23
CA LEU A 32 7.76 1.88 -2.96
C LEU A 32 7.06 2.13 -4.29
N THR A 33 6.24 1.16 -4.70
CA THR A 33 5.40 1.23 -5.90
C THR A 33 3.96 1.53 -5.51
N VAL A 34 3.31 2.44 -6.20
CA VAL A 34 1.90 2.74 -5.97
C VAL A 34 1.02 2.28 -7.11
N VAL A 35 -0.18 1.84 -6.77
CA VAL A 35 -1.27 1.59 -7.71
C VAL A 35 -2.40 2.54 -7.37
N VAL A 36 -2.71 3.43 -8.28
CA VAL A 36 -3.77 4.44 -8.09
C VAL A 36 -4.89 4.25 -9.12
N GLY A 37 -6.04 4.80 -8.83
CA GLY A 37 -7.21 4.75 -9.72
C GLY A 37 -8.51 4.99 -8.97
N PRO A 38 -9.63 5.19 -9.68
CA PRO A 38 -10.92 5.45 -9.06
C PRO A 38 -11.44 4.23 -8.28
N ASN A 39 -12.50 4.44 -7.49
CA ASN A 39 -13.20 3.35 -6.82
C ASN A 39 -13.79 2.40 -7.86
N GLY A 40 -13.69 1.10 -7.58
CA GLY A 40 -14.13 0.06 -8.51
C GLY A 40 -13.18 -0.22 -9.69
N ALA A 41 -12.00 0.42 -9.76
CA ALA A 41 -11.02 0.17 -10.82
C ALA A 41 -10.37 -1.23 -10.78
N GLY A 42 -10.51 -1.96 -9.65
CA GLY A 42 -9.93 -3.31 -9.48
C GLY A 42 -8.73 -3.36 -8.54
N LYS A 43 -8.38 -2.27 -7.86
CA LYS A 43 -7.20 -2.17 -6.98
C LYS A 43 -7.20 -3.22 -5.85
N THR A 44 -8.27 -3.31 -5.07
CA THR A 44 -8.44 -4.34 -4.03
C THR A 44 -8.46 -5.75 -4.61
N THR A 45 -9.04 -5.92 -5.80
CA THR A 45 -9.05 -7.21 -6.51
C THR A 45 -7.63 -7.66 -6.87
N LEU A 46 -6.77 -6.72 -7.29
CA LEU A 46 -5.35 -6.99 -7.53
C LEU A 46 -4.67 -7.53 -6.28
N LEU A 47 -4.80 -6.85 -5.15
CA LEU A 47 -4.16 -7.29 -3.90
C LEU A 47 -4.72 -8.63 -3.40
N ARG A 48 -6.03 -8.87 -3.54
CA ARG A 48 -6.64 -10.16 -3.19
C ARG A 48 -6.13 -11.30 -4.07
N ALA A 49 -5.94 -11.06 -5.38
CA ALA A 49 -5.36 -12.03 -6.29
C ALA A 49 -3.90 -12.34 -5.94
N LEU A 50 -3.10 -11.32 -5.62
CA LEU A 50 -1.71 -11.47 -5.19
C LEU A 50 -1.57 -12.17 -3.84
N SER A 51 -2.56 -12.02 -2.95
CA SER A 51 -2.60 -12.70 -1.65
C SER A 51 -3.20 -14.11 -1.71
N GLY A 52 -3.62 -14.60 -2.90
CA GLY A 52 -4.23 -15.91 -3.06
C GLY A 52 -5.64 -16.03 -2.46
N LEU A 53 -6.29 -14.90 -2.18
CA LEU A 53 -7.65 -14.85 -1.63
C LEU A 53 -8.73 -15.05 -2.70
N ILE A 54 -8.39 -14.88 -3.97
CA ILE A 54 -9.21 -15.16 -5.13
C ILE A 54 -8.36 -15.84 -6.22
N PRO A 55 -8.96 -16.65 -7.09
CA PRO A 55 -8.26 -17.24 -8.23
C PRO A 55 -7.70 -16.17 -9.17
N ARG A 56 -6.53 -16.46 -9.75
CA ARG A 56 -5.89 -15.61 -10.74
C ARG A 56 -5.40 -16.42 -11.93
N GLY A 57 -5.40 -15.80 -13.12
CA GLY A 57 -4.68 -16.26 -14.30
C GLY A 57 -3.50 -15.36 -14.58
N GLY A 58 -2.65 -15.74 -15.54
CA GLY A 58 -1.41 -15.04 -15.86
C GLY A 58 -0.23 -15.52 -15.02
N GLU A 59 0.91 -14.84 -15.16
CA GLU A 59 2.14 -15.19 -14.47
C GLU A 59 2.43 -14.18 -13.36
N VAL A 60 2.69 -14.68 -12.16
CA VAL A 60 3.10 -13.86 -11.02
C VAL A 60 4.33 -14.50 -10.41
N THR A 61 5.42 -13.75 -10.34
CA THR A 61 6.65 -14.18 -9.68
C THR A 61 7.02 -13.25 -8.53
N PHE A 62 7.54 -13.83 -7.48
CA PHE A 62 8.13 -13.12 -6.36
C PHE A 62 9.50 -13.69 -6.07
N ASP A 63 10.51 -12.84 -6.01
CA ASP A 63 11.91 -13.26 -5.90
C ASP A 63 12.37 -14.17 -7.06
N GLY A 64 11.90 -13.92 -8.27
CA GLY A 64 12.22 -14.73 -9.45
C GLY A 64 11.61 -16.13 -9.45
N ALA A 65 10.80 -16.50 -8.45
CA ALA A 65 10.10 -17.78 -8.39
C ALA A 65 8.58 -17.58 -8.49
N PRO A 66 7.83 -18.51 -9.09
CA PRO A 66 6.38 -18.44 -9.17
C PRO A 66 5.74 -18.23 -7.79
N LEU A 67 4.83 -17.27 -7.71
CA LEU A 67 4.10 -16.98 -6.47
C LEU A 67 3.06 -18.10 -6.23
N PRO A 68 3.05 -18.77 -5.06
CA PRO A 68 2.03 -19.77 -4.73
C PRO A 68 0.61 -19.19 -4.82
N GLU A 69 -0.38 -20.08 -4.92
CA GLU A 69 -1.80 -19.70 -4.85
C GLU A 69 -2.35 -19.74 -3.42
N ASN A 70 -1.74 -20.58 -2.57
CA ASN A 70 -2.18 -20.73 -1.18
C ASN A 70 -1.73 -19.53 -0.32
N PRO A 71 -2.66 -18.84 0.38
CA PRO A 71 -2.34 -17.67 1.19
C PRO A 71 -1.27 -17.91 2.26
N ALA A 72 -1.29 -19.06 2.95
CA ALA A 72 -0.31 -19.36 3.98
C ALA A 72 1.11 -19.51 3.39
N ALA A 73 1.23 -20.13 2.20
CA ALA A 73 2.50 -20.24 1.49
C ALA A 73 3.00 -18.87 1.00
N ILE A 74 2.09 -17.98 0.59
CA ILE A 74 2.42 -16.60 0.19
C ILE A 74 3.00 -15.82 1.39
N VAL A 75 2.32 -15.86 2.54
CA VAL A 75 2.80 -15.23 3.78
C VAL A 75 4.14 -15.81 4.22
N SER A 76 4.34 -17.13 4.14
CA SER A 76 5.61 -17.77 4.48
C SER A 76 6.77 -17.35 3.58
N ARG A 77 6.49 -16.86 2.37
CA ARG A 77 7.49 -16.25 1.48
C ARG A 77 7.82 -14.80 1.81
N GLY A 78 7.12 -14.20 2.77
CA GLY A 78 7.34 -12.83 3.20
C GLY A 78 6.49 -11.79 2.47
N LEU A 79 5.36 -12.18 1.91
CA LEU A 79 4.37 -11.27 1.33
C LEU A 79 3.27 -11.06 2.37
N ALA A 80 3.10 -9.84 2.87
CA ALA A 80 2.04 -9.50 3.81
C ALA A 80 1.09 -8.45 3.23
N GLN A 81 -0.20 -8.57 3.56
CA GLN A 81 -1.21 -7.59 3.18
C GLN A 81 -1.86 -6.96 4.41
N VAL A 82 -2.01 -5.64 4.38
CA VAL A 82 -2.94 -4.89 5.23
C VAL A 82 -4.18 -4.61 4.38
N PRO A 83 -5.29 -5.30 4.62
CA PRO A 83 -6.50 -5.12 3.82
C PRO A 83 -7.23 -3.84 4.19
N GLU A 84 -8.10 -3.37 3.30
CA GLU A 84 -9.10 -2.36 3.61
C GLU A 84 -9.93 -2.78 4.85
N GLY A 85 -10.30 -1.83 5.70
CA GLY A 85 -11.10 -2.11 6.90
C GLY A 85 -10.31 -2.69 8.07
N ARG A 86 -8.96 -2.65 8.03
CA ARG A 86 -8.02 -2.95 9.14
C ARG A 86 -8.04 -4.40 9.64
N GLN A 87 -9.20 -5.03 9.73
CA GLN A 87 -9.44 -6.42 10.15
C GLN A 87 -8.68 -6.78 11.45
N LEU A 88 -8.79 -5.93 12.47
CA LEU A 88 -8.27 -6.18 13.80
C LEU A 88 -9.19 -7.09 14.60
N PHE A 89 -8.65 -7.69 15.65
CA PHE A 89 -9.40 -8.40 16.66
C PHE A 89 -9.77 -7.41 17.78
N PRO A 90 -11.02 -6.88 17.80
CA PRO A 90 -11.39 -5.73 18.64
C PRO A 90 -11.36 -6.03 20.15
N HIS A 91 -11.56 -7.29 20.53
CA HIS A 91 -11.53 -7.76 21.92
C HIS A 91 -10.16 -8.19 22.42
N MET A 92 -9.14 -8.09 21.55
CA MET A 92 -7.75 -8.31 21.91
C MET A 92 -7.05 -6.97 22.14
N SER A 93 -6.05 -6.96 23.01
CA SER A 93 -5.19 -5.80 23.23
C SER A 93 -4.35 -5.45 22.01
N VAL A 94 -3.76 -4.27 22.00
CA VAL A 94 -2.76 -3.85 21.00
C VAL A 94 -1.64 -4.88 20.89
N ARG A 95 -1.08 -5.27 22.05
CA ARG A 95 0.01 -6.26 22.10
C ARG A 95 -0.39 -7.59 21.51
N GLU A 96 -1.54 -8.15 21.90
CA GLU A 96 -2.04 -9.42 21.38
C GLU A 96 -2.29 -9.37 19.86
N ASN A 97 -2.87 -8.27 19.35
CA ASN A 97 -3.02 -8.07 17.91
C ASN A 97 -1.67 -8.09 17.18
N LEU A 98 -0.64 -7.43 17.73
CA LEU A 98 0.71 -7.45 17.16
C LEU A 98 1.30 -8.86 17.20
N GLU A 99 1.24 -9.54 18.34
CA GLU A 99 1.82 -10.90 18.52
C GLU A 99 1.22 -11.92 17.54
N LEU A 100 -0.06 -11.80 17.18
CA LEU A 100 -0.68 -12.62 16.13
C LEU A 100 0.00 -12.47 14.77
N GLY A 101 0.46 -11.26 14.41
CA GLY A 101 1.19 -11.04 13.17
C GLY A 101 2.53 -11.79 13.09
N GLY A 102 3.09 -12.13 14.25
CA GLY A 102 4.35 -12.87 14.35
C GLY A 102 4.17 -14.38 14.64
N TYR A 103 3.00 -14.96 14.39
CA TYR A 103 2.72 -16.35 14.80
C TYR A 103 3.64 -17.40 14.16
N LEU A 104 4.20 -17.13 12.97
CA LEU A 104 5.16 -18.00 12.28
C LEU A 104 6.59 -17.90 12.84
N LEU A 105 6.88 -16.87 13.67
CA LEU A 105 8.21 -16.62 14.19
C LEU A 105 8.49 -17.44 15.45
N ALA A 106 9.75 -17.81 15.65
CA ALA A 106 10.21 -18.38 16.92
C ALA A 106 10.00 -17.39 18.08
N ARG A 107 9.81 -17.90 19.30
CA ARG A 107 9.46 -17.09 20.49
C ARG A 107 10.42 -15.94 20.75
N GLY A 108 11.73 -16.17 20.61
CA GLY A 108 12.75 -15.12 20.82
C GLY A 108 12.72 -14.05 19.74
N GLU A 109 12.51 -14.44 18.49
CA GLU A 109 12.39 -13.50 17.37
C GLU A 109 11.12 -12.66 17.47
N ARG A 110 10.01 -13.23 17.95
CA ARG A 110 8.75 -12.49 18.16
C ARG A 110 8.91 -11.34 19.14
N ALA A 111 9.64 -11.51 20.24
CA ALA A 111 9.90 -10.45 21.22
C ALA A 111 10.70 -9.29 20.60
N ALA A 112 11.74 -9.57 19.82
CA ALA A 112 12.51 -8.56 19.12
C ALA A 112 11.67 -7.80 18.08
N ARG A 113 10.77 -8.51 17.37
CA ARG A 113 9.85 -7.90 16.40
C ARG A 113 8.80 -7.02 17.06
N LEU A 114 8.29 -7.41 18.21
CA LEU A 114 7.36 -6.59 18.99
C LEU A 114 8.02 -5.28 19.43
N ALA A 115 9.26 -5.35 19.91
CA ALA A 115 10.03 -4.15 20.26
C ALA A 115 10.20 -3.23 19.03
N ARG A 116 10.57 -3.82 17.87
CA ARG A 116 10.70 -3.07 16.61
C ARG A 116 9.38 -2.44 16.14
N ALA A 117 8.25 -3.13 16.27
CA ALA A 117 6.94 -2.58 15.95
C ALA A 117 6.63 -1.35 16.82
N PHE A 118 6.95 -1.40 18.11
CA PHE A 118 6.78 -0.26 19.01
C PHE A 118 7.71 0.93 18.72
N GLU A 119 8.88 0.71 18.12
CA GLU A 119 9.74 1.80 17.63
C GLU A 119 9.10 2.53 16.43
N PHE A 120 8.42 1.81 15.53
CA PHE A 120 7.65 2.43 14.44
C PHE A 120 6.41 3.16 14.94
N PHE A 121 5.77 2.64 15.97
CA PHE A 121 4.49 3.10 16.51
C PHE A 121 4.55 3.37 18.02
N PRO A 122 5.23 4.44 18.48
CA PRO A 122 5.38 4.72 19.93
C PRO A 122 4.03 4.83 20.68
N LYS A 123 3.00 5.39 20.03
CA LYS A 123 1.65 5.48 20.61
C LYS A 123 1.03 4.11 20.91
N LEU A 124 1.38 3.08 20.10
CA LEU A 124 0.94 1.71 20.37
C LEU A 124 1.67 1.12 21.59
N ALA A 125 2.94 1.46 21.78
CA ALA A 125 3.71 1.04 22.94
C ALA A 125 3.11 1.56 24.26
N GLU A 126 2.68 2.82 24.28
CA GLU A 126 2.02 3.46 25.43
C GLU A 126 0.67 2.81 25.78
N ARG A 127 0.01 2.25 24.77
CA ARG A 127 -1.35 1.68 24.85
C ARG A 127 -1.40 0.17 24.67
N ARG A 128 -0.28 -0.51 24.89
CA ARG A 128 -0.10 -1.94 24.57
C ARG A 128 -1.13 -2.88 25.16
N GLU A 129 -1.69 -2.55 26.33
CA GLU A 129 -2.71 -3.33 27.03
C GLU A 129 -4.15 -2.86 26.71
N GLN A 130 -4.31 -1.77 25.92
CA GLN A 130 -5.62 -1.25 25.52
C GLN A 130 -6.28 -2.18 24.49
N LEU A 131 -7.59 -2.41 24.62
CA LEU A 131 -8.34 -3.18 23.61
C LEU A 131 -8.40 -2.44 22.27
N ALA A 132 -8.09 -3.14 21.18
CA ALA A 132 -8.04 -2.55 19.84
C ALA A 132 -9.38 -1.91 19.41
N GLY A 133 -10.51 -2.47 19.85
CA GLY A 133 -11.84 -1.93 19.55
C GLY A 133 -12.12 -0.56 20.16
N THR A 134 -11.37 -0.14 21.18
CA THR A 134 -11.55 1.16 21.86
C THR A 134 -10.65 2.27 21.31
N MET A 135 -9.80 1.94 20.32
CA MET A 135 -8.88 2.90 19.73
C MET A 135 -9.55 3.74 18.65
N SER A 136 -8.99 4.92 18.37
CA SER A 136 -9.40 5.73 17.22
C SER A 136 -9.11 5.02 15.88
N GLY A 137 -9.82 5.41 14.83
CA GLY A 137 -9.63 4.80 13.51
C GLY A 137 -8.20 4.90 12.97
N GLY A 138 -7.50 6.00 13.26
CA GLY A 138 -6.10 6.16 12.87
C GLY A 138 -5.16 5.24 13.65
N GLU A 139 -5.36 5.11 14.97
CA GLU A 139 -4.57 4.19 15.80
C GLU A 139 -4.81 2.73 15.43
N GLN A 140 -6.04 2.36 15.10
CA GLN A 140 -6.37 1.05 14.58
C GLN A 140 -5.65 0.77 13.25
N GLN A 141 -5.54 1.78 12.36
CA GLN A 141 -4.80 1.64 11.10
C GLN A 141 -3.31 1.42 11.36
N MET A 142 -2.71 2.18 12.28
CA MET A 142 -1.32 1.98 12.70
C MET A 142 -1.11 0.57 13.29
N LEU A 143 -2.06 0.08 14.08
CA LEU A 143 -2.02 -1.28 14.63
C LEU A 143 -2.09 -2.35 13.53
N ALA A 144 -2.93 -2.17 12.52
CA ALA A 144 -3.02 -3.11 11.39
C ALA A 144 -1.70 -3.18 10.60
N VAL A 145 -1.06 -2.03 10.33
CA VAL A 145 0.27 -1.98 9.70
C VAL A 145 1.32 -2.62 10.61
N GLY A 146 1.34 -2.28 11.89
CA GLY A 146 2.24 -2.86 12.89
C GLY A 146 2.14 -4.38 12.96
N ARG A 147 0.90 -4.92 12.95
CA ARG A 147 0.65 -6.36 12.92
C ARG A 147 1.25 -7.03 11.68
N ALA A 148 1.13 -6.43 10.51
CA ALA A 148 1.72 -6.96 9.29
C ALA A 148 3.26 -6.96 9.35
N LEU A 149 3.88 -5.96 9.97
CA LEU A 149 5.34 -5.87 10.14
C LEU A 149 5.90 -6.94 11.08
N MET A 150 5.10 -7.45 12.02
CA MET A 150 5.52 -8.54 12.91
C MET A 150 5.99 -9.78 12.14
N GLY A 151 5.35 -10.08 11.00
CA GLY A 151 5.71 -11.21 10.14
C GLY A 151 7.03 -11.06 9.38
N LYS A 152 7.77 -9.96 9.57
CA LYS A 152 9.01 -9.66 8.82
C LYS A 152 8.82 -9.71 7.31
N PRO A 153 7.86 -8.94 6.77
CA PRO A 153 7.57 -9.01 5.36
C PRO A 153 8.76 -8.49 4.53
N ARG A 154 8.96 -9.11 3.38
CA ARG A 154 9.88 -8.66 2.33
C ARG A 154 9.15 -7.73 1.35
N LEU A 155 7.85 -7.98 1.17
CA LEU A 155 6.91 -7.11 0.47
C LEU A 155 5.68 -6.87 1.36
N LEU A 156 5.36 -5.61 1.62
CA LEU A 156 4.17 -5.18 2.33
C LEU A 156 3.19 -4.55 1.33
N MET A 157 2.01 -5.15 1.20
CA MET A 157 0.91 -4.65 0.40
C MET A 157 -0.09 -3.91 1.29
N LEU A 158 -0.45 -2.68 0.92
CA LEU A 158 -1.36 -1.82 1.67
C LEU A 158 -2.56 -1.44 0.80
N ASP A 159 -3.77 -1.79 1.26
CA ASP A 159 -5.02 -1.57 0.53
C ASP A 159 -5.77 -0.36 1.10
N GLU A 160 -5.67 0.77 0.42
CA GLU A 160 -6.29 2.06 0.77
C GLU A 160 -6.14 2.44 2.27
N PRO A 161 -4.92 2.40 2.82
CA PRO A 161 -4.71 2.53 4.25
C PRO A 161 -5.08 3.92 4.79
N SER A 162 -5.20 4.92 3.92
CA SER A 162 -5.59 6.29 4.29
C SER A 162 -7.11 6.53 4.32
N LEU A 163 -7.90 5.55 3.85
CA LEU A 163 -9.35 5.72 3.71
C LEU A 163 -10.04 6.00 5.07
N GLY A 164 -10.84 7.07 5.09
CA GLY A 164 -11.59 7.48 6.30
C GLY A 164 -10.74 8.05 7.43
N LEU A 165 -9.47 8.37 7.18
CA LEU A 165 -8.62 9.03 8.16
C LEU A 165 -8.67 10.56 8.03
N ALA A 166 -8.51 11.26 9.16
CA ALA A 166 -8.32 12.69 9.16
C ALA A 166 -7.00 13.08 8.43
N PRO A 167 -6.92 14.23 7.76
CA PRO A 167 -5.76 14.63 6.94
C PRO A 167 -4.41 14.50 7.65
N LYS A 168 -4.33 14.91 8.92
CA LYS A 168 -3.11 14.79 9.74
C LYS A 168 -2.69 13.33 9.94
N MET A 169 -3.67 12.43 10.13
CA MET A 169 -3.40 11.00 10.30
C MET A 169 -2.94 10.34 9.01
N VAL A 170 -3.43 10.81 7.85
CA VAL A 170 -2.94 10.37 6.54
C VAL A 170 -1.46 10.71 6.39
N ASP A 171 -1.05 11.95 6.71
CA ASP A 171 0.33 12.38 6.61
C ASP A 171 1.24 11.58 7.57
N GLU A 172 0.79 11.33 8.81
CA GLU A 172 1.48 10.49 9.78
C GLU A 172 1.65 9.05 9.26
N LEU A 173 0.59 8.47 8.71
CA LEU A 173 0.61 7.12 8.13
C LEU A 173 1.59 7.02 6.96
N LEU A 174 1.52 7.94 6.01
CA LEU A 174 2.41 7.93 4.84
C LEU A 174 3.88 8.15 5.23
N ALA A 175 4.15 8.96 6.24
CA ALA A 175 5.49 9.11 6.80
C ALA A 175 5.99 7.79 7.41
N ILE A 176 5.13 7.04 8.10
CA ILE A 176 5.49 5.71 8.63
C ILE A 176 5.70 4.71 7.50
N VAL A 177 4.86 4.70 6.48
CA VAL A 177 5.04 3.83 5.29
C VAL A 177 6.40 4.09 4.65
N ARG A 178 6.80 5.36 4.52
CA ARG A 178 8.12 5.73 4.01
C ARG A 178 9.25 5.23 4.92
N ARG A 179 9.13 5.38 6.24
CA ARG A 179 10.12 4.84 7.19
C ARG A 179 10.26 3.31 7.09
N ILE A 180 9.15 2.58 6.88
CA ILE A 180 9.16 1.13 6.68
C ILE A 180 9.91 0.78 5.38
N HIS A 181 9.66 1.53 4.31
CA HIS A 181 10.40 1.41 3.05
C HIS A 181 11.90 1.68 3.24
N ASP A 182 12.27 2.77 3.95
CA ASP A 182 13.66 3.14 4.23
C ASP A 182 14.38 2.08 5.09
N ASP A 183 13.62 1.28 5.87
CA ASP A 183 14.12 0.09 6.61
C ASP A 183 14.29 -1.17 5.70
N GLY A 184 14.13 -1.01 4.38
CA GLY A 184 14.40 -2.03 3.35
C GLY A 184 13.23 -2.93 2.97
N VAL A 185 12.00 -2.61 3.39
CA VAL A 185 10.80 -3.35 2.99
C VAL A 185 10.31 -2.84 1.64
N THR A 186 10.12 -3.74 0.68
CA THR A 186 9.43 -3.41 -0.57
C THR A 186 7.96 -3.11 -0.29
N ILE A 187 7.40 -2.06 -0.90
CA ILE A 187 6.00 -1.66 -0.64
C ILE A 187 5.21 -1.61 -1.94
N LEU A 188 4.04 -2.22 -1.93
CA LEU A 188 3.00 -2.03 -2.94
C LEU A 188 1.81 -1.34 -2.27
N LEU A 189 1.68 -0.04 -2.50
CA LEU A 189 0.64 0.80 -1.92
C LEU A 189 -0.49 1.00 -2.92
N VAL A 190 -1.68 0.60 -2.57
CA VAL A 190 -2.91 0.93 -3.30
C VAL A 190 -3.58 2.11 -2.62
N GLU A 191 -3.85 3.17 -3.39
CA GLU A 191 -4.43 4.40 -2.85
C GLU A 191 -5.40 5.09 -3.82
N GLN A 192 -6.35 5.79 -3.26
CA GLN A 192 -7.24 6.69 -4.00
C GLN A 192 -6.68 8.13 -4.04
N ASN A 193 -5.95 8.54 -3.02
CA ASN A 193 -5.31 9.87 -2.98
C ASN A 193 -4.04 9.89 -3.84
N VAL A 194 -4.25 10.13 -5.14
CA VAL A 194 -3.20 10.08 -6.16
C VAL A 194 -2.02 10.97 -5.83
N ALA A 195 -2.28 12.24 -5.44
CA ALA A 195 -1.21 13.20 -5.18
C ALA A 195 -0.29 12.77 -4.02
N LYS A 196 -0.89 12.36 -2.89
CA LYS A 196 -0.13 11.94 -1.70
C LYS A 196 0.62 10.63 -1.93
N ALA A 197 0.00 9.68 -2.65
CA ALA A 197 0.64 8.41 -2.96
C ALA A 197 1.85 8.59 -3.87
N LEU A 198 1.70 9.35 -4.96
CA LEU A 198 2.79 9.64 -5.90
C LEU A 198 3.95 10.42 -5.27
N ALA A 199 3.66 11.28 -4.28
CA ALA A 199 4.69 12.09 -3.61
C ALA A 199 5.70 11.26 -2.80
N ILE A 200 5.37 10.00 -2.44
CA ILE A 200 6.25 9.12 -1.66
C ILE A 200 6.80 7.93 -2.45
N ALA A 201 6.34 7.71 -3.68
CA ALA A 201 6.65 6.54 -4.47
C ALA A 201 7.79 6.77 -5.46
N GLN A 202 8.46 5.68 -5.86
CA GLN A 202 9.40 5.63 -6.97
C GLN A 202 8.69 5.28 -8.28
N GLY A 203 7.91 4.21 -8.28
CA GLY A 203 7.14 3.73 -9.42
C GLY A 203 5.63 3.86 -9.21
N ALA A 204 4.89 4.00 -10.30
CA ALA A 204 3.43 4.09 -10.21
C ALA A 204 2.71 3.47 -11.40
N PHE A 205 1.54 2.93 -11.13
CA PHE A 205 0.59 2.37 -12.07
C PHE A 205 -0.78 3.00 -11.85
N VAL A 206 -1.44 3.39 -12.93
CA VAL A 206 -2.83 3.86 -12.90
C VAL A 206 -3.71 2.77 -13.45
N ILE A 207 -4.69 2.31 -12.67
CA ILE A 207 -5.67 1.30 -13.08
C ILE A 207 -7.03 1.95 -13.27
N GLU A 208 -7.64 1.68 -14.42
CA GLU A 208 -9.03 2.03 -14.72
C GLU A 208 -9.73 0.83 -15.33
N ARG A 209 -10.95 0.54 -14.87
CA ARG A 209 -11.81 -0.52 -15.41
C ARG A 209 -11.09 -1.86 -15.60
N GLY A 210 -10.22 -2.20 -14.64
CA GLY A 210 -9.52 -3.48 -14.64
C GLY A 210 -8.26 -3.57 -15.51
N ALA A 211 -7.81 -2.47 -16.12
CA ALA A 211 -6.62 -2.43 -16.96
C ALA A 211 -5.64 -1.34 -16.50
N VAL A 212 -4.33 -1.53 -16.74
CA VAL A 212 -3.31 -0.49 -16.52
C VAL A 212 -3.37 0.49 -17.69
N VAL A 213 -3.71 1.75 -17.41
CA VAL A 213 -3.82 2.81 -18.44
C VAL A 213 -2.59 3.72 -18.49
N MET A 214 -1.85 3.84 -17.38
CA MET A 214 -0.59 4.61 -17.31
C MET A 214 0.38 3.90 -16.36
N LYS A 215 1.68 3.99 -16.66
CA LYS A 215 2.76 3.49 -15.77
C LYS A 215 4.03 4.30 -15.95
N GLY A 216 4.85 4.35 -14.92
CA GLY A 216 6.16 5.00 -14.99
C GLY A 216 6.68 5.47 -13.64
N ALA A 217 7.75 6.26 -13.67
CA ALA A 217 8.27 6.91 -12.47
C ALA A 217 7.20 7.84 -11.87
N ALA A 218 6.97 7.75 -10.56
CA ALA A 218 5.91 8.49 -9.87
C ALA A 218 6.03 10.01 -10.06
N GLY A 219 7.26 10.56 -10.03
CA GLY A 219 7.51 11.98 -10.27
C GLY A 219 7.10 12.45 -11.67
N ASN A 220 7.29 11.59 -12.70
CA ASN A 220 6.88 11.91 -14.06
C ASN A 220 5.36 11.92 -14.20
N LEU A 221 4.70 10.93 -13.59
CA LEU A 221 3.24 10.84 -13.61
C LEU A 221 2.58 12.00 -12.84
N LEU A 222 3.14 12.38 -11.69
CA LEU A 222 2.64 13.53 -10.91
C LEU A 222 2.65 14.84 -11.72
N ASN A 223 3.61 15.01 -12.63
CA ASN A 223 3.77 16.17 -13.47
C ASN A 223 3.06 16.07 -14.83
N SER A 224 2.47 14.90 -15.16
CA SER A 224 1.77 14.74 -16.44
C SER A 224 0.45 15.51 -16.47
N GLU A 225 0.20 16.23 -17.55
CA GLU A 225 -1.05 16.96 -17.75
C GLU A 225 -2.25 16.03 -17.77
N GLN A 226 -2.09 14.83 -18.35
CA GLN A 226 -3.12 13.82 -18.46
C GLN A 226 -3.60 13.34 -17.09
N LEU A 227 -2.66 13.00 -16.19
CA LEU A 227 -3.01 12.56 -14.84
C LEU A 227 -3.61 13.71 -14.02
N ARG A 228 -3.06 14.92 -14.16
CA ARG A 228 -3.57 16.11 -13.47
C ARG A 228 -4.99 16.45 -13.88
N ALA A 229 -5.31 16.38 -15.16
CA ALA A 229 -6.66 16.61 -15.66
C ALA A 229 -7.66 15.55 -15.18
N ALA A 230 -7.24 14.27 -15.13
CA ALA A 230 -8.11 13.16 -14.75
C ALA A 230 -8.34 13.05 -13.23
N TYR A 231 -7.32 13.32 -12.41
CA TYR A 231 -7.32 12.94 -10.98
C TYR A 231 -6.99 14.04 -9.99
N LEU A 232 -6.32 15.12 -10.38
CA LEU A 232 -5.86 16.15 -9.44
C LEU A 232 -6.70 17.43 -9.47
N GLY A 233 -7.76 17.48 -10.30
CA GLY A 233 -8.58 18.66 -10.49
C GLY A 233 -7.82 19.81 -11.16
N ALA A 234 -8.47 20.58 -12.02
CA ALA A 234 -7.88 21.74 -12.69
C ALA A 234 -7.72 22.93 -11.73
N THR A 235 -6.81 22.81 -10.74
CA THR A 235 -6.34 23.99 -10.00
C THR A 235 -5.02 24.45 -10.63
N VAL A 236 -5.09 24.84 -11.88
CA VAL A 236 -4.03 25.63 -12.50
C VAL A 236 -4.32 27.09 -12.21
N VAL A 237 -3.71 27.63 -11.16
CA VAL A 237 -3.46 29.06 -11.08
C VAL A 237 -2.57 29.40 -12.28
N ARG A 238 -3.17 29.94 -13.33
CA ARG A 238 -2.42 30.67 -14.38
C ARG A 238 -1.73 31.84 -13.69
N GLN A 239 -0.46 31.70 -13.38
CA GLN A 239 0.41 32.88 -13.27
C GLN A 239 0.57 33.48 -14.67
N THR A 240 -0.44 34.21 -15.11
CA THR A 240 -0.27 35.15 -16.21
C THR A 240 0.50 36.36 -15.64
N GLY A 241 1.80 36.34 -15.85
CA GLY A 241 2.59 37.58 -15.76
C GLY A 241 2.01 38.63 -16.67
N ARG A 242 1.28 39.58 -16.12
CA ARG A 242 1.02 40.88 -16.76
C ARG A 242 2.24 41.76 -16.54
N ASN A 243 3.19 41.65 -17.45
CA ASN A 243 4.04 42.79 -17.75
C ASN A 243 3.20 43.73 -18.61
N SER A 244 2.73 44.82 -18.02
CA SER A 244 2.27 45.97 -18.78
C SER A 244 3.42 46.98 -18.91
N PRO A 245 3.84 47.38 -20.11
CA PRO A 245 4.77 48.47 -20.25
C PRO A 245 4.03 49.77 -19.99
N SER A 246 4.52 50.58 -19.05
CA SER A 246 4.18 51.97 -18.88
C SER A 246 4.66 52.73 -20.09
N GLY A 247 3.74 53.15 -20.95
CA GLY A 247 3.94 54.15 -21.97
C GLY A 247 3.70 55.53 -21.39
N SER A 248 4.72 56.29 -21.40
CA SER A 248 4.72 57.75 -21.20
C SER A 248 3.93 58.48 -22.29
N GLY A 249 3.23 59.51 -21.90
CA GLY A 249 2.61 60.52 -22.71
C GLY A 249 2.07 61.62 -21.83
#